data_7432670b2960fbf38d31d851f7290489
#
_entry.id   7432670b2960fbf38d31d851f7290489
#
_cell.length_a   1.000
_cell.length_b   1.000
_cell.length_c   1.000
_cell.angle_alpha   90.00
_cell.angle_beta   90.00
_cell.angle_gamma   90.00
#
_symmetry.space_group_name_H-M   'P 1'
#
loop_
_entity.id
_entity.type
_entity.pdbx_description
1 polymer ?
#
loop_
_entity_poly.entity_id
_entity_poly.type
_entity_poly.pdbx_seq_one_letter_code
_entity_poly.pdbx_strand_id
1 'polypeptide(L)'
;MAITRRDLLLAGAATAALPVLGSAAGVPIVRAAEAQSASELPWRHGLSLFGDIKYPADFKRFDYVNPDAPKGGVARMISIGTFDNFNIAVAGIKGVIAPAAGLIHETLMTRAQDEVATQYGELAETAQHPDDFSWVIYRLRKEARWHDGKPVTPEDVIFSLETLKKQSPMYGSYYRHVVKAEKVGERDVKFTFDGPGNRELPTIVGELTVLPKHWWEGTDAQGRKRDVGATTLEIPLGSGPYRIKEFVAGRSIKLERVKDHWGANLPSQIGQNNFDELRFEFFRDNIVALEAFKADQADWIAENSAKQWATAYDFPAVTEKRVVKEEFPINDSGRMQAFVVNSRRDQFKDARVRRAFNYAFDFEEMNKQLFFGQYKRINSYFEGTELAATGLPQGEELQILETVKDKVPPEVFTTPYQNPVGGNPEAVRANLREAAKLLKEAGFEVRDHKLVDASGKVLTVEILVQDPSSERIALFYKPSLERIGVNTSVRTVDDAQYQNRLRSFDFDMIIDQWGESLSPGNEQREFWGSQTADVPGARNTIGIKNPAVDALIEKVIFAKDRAGLVAATRALDRVLLWNFYVVPQFTYPFSRYARWDRFSHAEPLPKYGRSGLPTLWWYDAEKAARIGKRS
;
A
#
# COMPACT_ATOMS: atom_id res chain seq x y z
N MET A 1 -26.73 17.96 -11.25
CA MET A 1 -26.49 18.82 -12.41
C MET A 1 -25.31 18.24 -13.16
N ALA A 2 -25.51 17.62 -14.28
CA ALA A 2 -24.50 16.92 -15.03
C ALA A 2 -23.59 17.91 -15.77
N ILE A 3 -22.31 17.88 -15.49
CA ILE A 3 -21.29 18.63 -16.22
C ILE A 3 -20.99 17.84 -17.50
N THR A 4 -21.27 18.46 -18.65
CA THR A 4 -21.11 17.83 -19.95
C THR A 4 -19.66 17.98 -20.45
N ARG A 5 -19.26 17.02 -21.30
CA ARG A 5 -17.94 16.88 -21.95
C ARG A 5 -17.42 18.08 -22.75
N ARG A 6 -18.09 19.23 -22.70
CA ARG A 6 -17.79 20.41 -23.54
C ARG A 6 -16.99 21.50 -22.85
N ASP A 7 -16.78 21.41 -21.52
CA ASP A 7 -16.14 22.50 -20.76
C ASP A 7 -14.63 22.29 -20.51
N LEU A 8 -14.02 21.31 -21.16
CA LEU A 8 -12.60 20.94 -20.98
C LEU A 8 -11.71 21.21 -22.22
N LEU A 9 -12.17 21.95 -23.20
CA LEU A 9 -11.45 22.19 -24.47
C LEU A 9 -11.37 23.67 -24.86
N LEU A 10 -11.00 24.57 -23.94
CA LEU A 10 -10.66 25.96 -24.34
C LEU A 10 -9.69 26.57 -23.30
N ALA A 11 -8.42 26.22 -23.38
CA ALA A 11 -7.31 27.07 -22.89
C ALA A 11 -5.99 26.53 -23.43
N GLY A 12 -5.45 27.15 -24.47
CA GLY A 12 -4.08 26.90 -24.87
C GLY A 12 -3.77 27.13 -26.33
N ALA A 13 -3.61 28.34 -26.74
CA ALA A 13 -2.70 28.71 -27.82
C ALA A 13 -2.51 30.23 -27.83
N ALA A 14 -1.35 30.67 -27.34
CA ALA A 14 -0.82 31.98 -27.71
C ALA A 14 0.70 31.84 -27.89
N THR A 15 1.09 31.65 -29.14
CA THR A 15 2.45 31.81 -29.62
C THR A 15 2.79 33.30 -29.67
N ALA A 16 3.87 33.72 -29.00
CA ALA A 16 4.53 35.01 -29.27
C ALA A 16 6.00 34.73 -29.53
N ALA A 17 6.41 34.96 -30.75
CA ALA A 17 7.80 35.01 -31.19
C ALA A 17 8.40 36.38 -30.87
N LEU A 18 9.63 36.45 -30.33
CA LEU A 18 10.48 37.62 -30.29
C LEU A 18 11.95 37.23 -30.52
N PRO A 19 12.79 38.10 -31.04
CA PRO A 19 13.93 37.74 -31.88
C PRO A 19 15.24 37.55 -31.12
N VAL A 20 16.12 36.78 -31.79
CA VAL A 20 17.50 36.52 -31.44
C VAL A 20 18.35 37.79 -31.55
N LEU A 21 19.08 38.13 -30.48
CA LEU A 21 20.31 38.91 -30.53
C LEU A 21 21.38 38.13 -29.75
N GLY A 22 22.45 37.82 -30.47
CA GLY A 22 23.53 36.99 -30.00
C GLY A 22 24.49 37.71 -29.03
N SER A 23 25.03 36.92 -28.11
CA SER A 23 26.40 37.13 -27.60
C SER A 23 27.00 35.77 -27.25
N ALA A 24 28.13 35.48 -27.83
CA ALA A 24 28.93 34.31 -27.61
C ALA A 24 29.55 34.34 -26.21
N ALA A 25 29.17 33.40 -25.34
CA ALA A 25 29.95 33.04 -24.18
C ALA A 25 29.83 31.51 -24.02
N GLY A 26 31.00 30.86 -23.85
CA GLY A 26 31.18 29.40 -23.94
C GLY A 26 30.18 28.57 -23.17
N VAL A 27 29.43 27.77 -23.90
CA VAL A 27 28.62 26.68 -23.37
C VAL A 27 29.57 25.53 -23.04
N PRO A 28 29.63 25.02 -21.79
CA PRO A 28 30.32 23.78 -21.54
C PRO A 28 29.63 22.69 -22.37
N ILE A 29 30.40 22.02 -23.23
CA ILE A 29 29.93 20.81 -23.91
C ILE A 29 29.67 19.76 -22.82
N VAL A 30 28.42 19.64 -22.40
CA VAL A 30 27.96 18.45 -21.69
C VAL A 30 28.09 17.31 -22.69
N ARG A 31 29.12 16.47 -22.53
CA ARG A 31 29.23 15.20 -23.25
C ARG A 31 27.88 14.50 -23.05
N ALA A 32 27.11 14.36 -24.12
CA ALA A 32 26.01 13.43 -24.17
C ALA A 32 26.59 12.06 -23.79
N ALA A 33 26.12 11.47 -22.69
CA ALA A 33 26.44 10.11 -22.36
C ALA A 33 26.03 9.27 -23.59
N GLU A 34 26.99 8.56 -24.19
CA GLU A 34 26.72 7.66 -25.30
C GLU A 34 25.64 6.68 -24.83
N ALA A 35 24.50 6.70 -25.49
CA ALA A 35 23.42 5.78 -25.18
C ALA A 35 23.94 4.36 -25.46
N GLN A 36 24.16 3.56 -24.41
CA GLN A 36 24.60 2.17 -24.54
C GLN A 36 23.60 1.42 -25.42
N SER A 37 24.10 0.75 -26.45
CA SER A 37 23.25 -0.04 -27.33
C SER A 37 22.70 -1.25 -26.58
N ALA A 38 21.41 -1.58 -26.77
CA ALA A 38 20.78 -2.72 -26.11
C ALA A 38 21.52 -4.05 -26.33
N SER A 39 22.30 -4.19 -27.41
CA SER A 39 23.08 -5.41 -27.73
C SER A 39 24.24 -5.67 -26.77
N GLU A 40 24.71 -4.66 -26.02
CA GLU A 40 25.88 -4.74 -25.14
C GLU A 40 25.51 -4.92 -23.65
N LEU A 41 24.21 -4.76 -23.29
CA LEU A 41 23.77 -4.84 -21.92
C LEU A 41 23.44 -6.29 -21.50
N PRO A 42 23.70 -6.66 -20.23
CA PRO A 42 23.40 -8.02 -19.76
C PRO A 42 21.89 -8.25 -19.59
N TRP A 43 21.43 -9.44 -19.95
CA TRP A 43 20.12 -9.95 -19.57
C TRP A 43 20.14 -10.43 -18.12
N ARG A 44 19.18 -9.97 -17.32
CA ARG A 44 19.06 -10.26 -15.89
C ARG A 44 17.86 -11.16 -15.64
N HIS A 45 18.04 -12.25 -14.87
CA HIS A 45 16.96 -13.16 -14.46
C HIS A 45 16.12 -12.63 -13.31
N GLY A 46 16.61 -11.60 -12.64
CA GLY A 46 15.93 -10.89 -11.57
C GLY A 46 16.27 -9.41 -11.58
N LEU A 47 15.40 -8.61 -11.02
CA LEU A 47 15.56 -7.16 -10.84
C LEU A 47 15.49 -6.83 -9.36
N SER A 48 16.46 -6.06 -8.88
CA SER A 48 16.46 -5.44 -7.56
C SER A 48 16.67 -3.95 -7.71
N LEU A 49 16.10 -3.15 -6.82
CA LEU A 49 16.25 -1.69 -6.86
C LEU A 49 17.71 -1.23 -6.72
N PHE A 50 18.55 -2.02 -6.05
CA PHE A 50 19.96 -1.68 -5.80
C PHE A 50 20.96 -2.71 -6.31
N GLY A 51 20.51 -3.68 -7.10
CA GLY A 51 21.35 -4.73 -7.67
C GLY A 51 21.60 -5.93 -6.77
N ASP A 52 21.11 -5.92 -5.54
CA ASP A 52 21.21 -7.05 -4.61
C ASP A 52 20.22 -8.15 -5.02
N ILE A 53 20.74 -9.33 -5.42
CA ILE A 53 19.95 -10.49 -5.82
C ILE A 53 20.42 -11.70 -5.02
N LYS A 54 19.51 -12.25 -4.21
CA LYS A 54 19.78 -13.41 -3.36
C LYS A 54 19.92 -14.70 -4.17
N TYR A 55 19.01 -14.92 -5.11
CA TYR A 55 18.93 -16.18 -5.85
C TYR A 55 19.70 -16.09 -7.17
N PRO A 56 20.69 -16.97 -7.42
CA PRO A 56 21.45 -16.99 -8.67
C PRO A 56 20.56 -17.39 -9.87
N ALA A 57 21.06 -17.17 -11.08
CA ALA A 57 20.29 -17.43 -12.31
C ALA A 57 19.82 -18.89 -12.48
N ASP A 58 20.51 -19.81 -11.86
CA ASP A 58 20.19 -21.26 -11.90
C ASP A 58 19.52 -21.78 -10.63
N PHE A 59 18.97 -20.87 -9.78
CA PHE A 59 18.25 -21.28 -8.57
C PHE A 59 17.11 -22.24 -8.90
N LYS A 60 16.83 -23.16 -7.99
CA LYS A 60 15.85 -24.23 -8.22
C LYS A 60 14.49 -23.94 -7.59
N ARG A 61 14.46 -23.15 -6.54
CA ARG A 61 13.26 -22.72 -5.81
C ARG A 61 13.63 -21.61 -4.85
N PHE A 62 12.63 -20.95 -4.31
CA PHE A 62 12.82 -20.07 -3.16
C PHE A 62 13.11 -20.89 -1.89
N ASP A 63 13.92 -20.35 -0.98
CA ASP A 63 14.32 -21.05 0.24
C ASP A 63 13.17 -21.28 1.24
N TYR A 64 12.15 -20.45 1.18
CA TYR A 64 11.01 -20.46 2.09
C TYR A 64 9.86 -21.40 1.68
N VAL A 65 10.02 -22.20 0.65
CA VAL A 65 9.00 -23.16 0.20
C VAL A 65 9.36 -24.59 0.59
N ASN A 66 8.34 -25.42 0.76
CA ASN A 66 8.51 -26.86 0.79
C ASN A 66 8.33 -27.41 -0.65
N PRO A 67 9.39 -27.89 -1.33
CA PRO A 67 9.28 -28.41 -2.68
C PRO A 67 8.43 -29.68 -2.77
N ASP A 68 8.34 -30.42 -1.67
CA ASP A 68 7.59 -31.68 -1.56
C ASP A 68 6.20 -31.47 -0.95
N ALA A 69 5.72 -30.22 -0.86
CA ALA A 69 4.39 -29.92 -0.36
C ALA A 69 3.32 -30.68 -1.14
N PRO A 70 2.48 -31.49 -0.46
CA PRO A 70 1.48 -32.29 -1.14
C PRO A 70 0.47 -31.41 -1.88
N LYS A 71 0.23 -31.76 -3.14
CA LYS A 71 -0.84 -31.12 -3.93
C LYS A 71 -2.16 -31.81 -3.65
N GLY A 72 -3.19 -31.02 -3.36
CA GLY A 72 -4.53 -31.55 -3.11
C GLY A 72 -5.32 -30.79 -2.05
N GLY A 73 -6.53 -31.27 -1.80
CA GLY A 73 -7.42 -30.70 -0.79
C GLY A 73 -8.09 -29.40 -1.20
N VAL A 74 -8.93 -28.91 -0.30
CA VAL A 74 -9.76 -27.72 -0.45
C VAL A 74 -9.48 -26.76 0.69
N ALA A 75 -9.29 -25.48 0.36
CA ALA A 75 -9.20 -24.40 1.32
C ALA A 75 -10.43 -23.47 1.22
N ARG A 76 -11.14 -23.28 2.34
CA ARG A 76 -12.34 -22.44 2.43
C ARG A 76 -11.97 -21.12 3.12
N MET A 77 -11.95 -20.04 2.34
CA MET A 77 -11.54 -18.71 2.76
C MET A 77 -12.77 -17.84 3.02
N ILE A 78 -12.69 -17.00 4.03
CA ILE A 78 -13.69 -15.96 4.30
C ILE A 78 -13.33 -14.69 3.54
N SER A 79 -14.32 -14.07 2.91
CA SER A 79 -14.29 -12.70 2.41
C SER A 79 -15.41 -11.89 3.03
N ILE A 80 -15.13 -10.63 3.38
CA ILE A 80 -16.15 -9.71 3.89
C ILE A 80 -16.61 -8.79 2.76
N GLY A 81 -17.92 -8.59 2.67
CA GLY A 81 -18.56 -7.78 1.63
C GLY A 81 -19.15 -8.61 0.51
N THR A 82 -18.90 -8.21 -0.74
CA THR A 82 -19.50 -8.80 -1.94
C THR A 82 -18.56 -8.65 -3.13
N PHE A 83 -18.95 -9.18 -4.29
CA PHE A 83 -18.32 -8.89 -5.58
C PHE A 83 -19.38 -8.90 -6.70
N ASP A 84 -19.14 -8.12 -7.73
CA ASP A 84 -19.97 -8.04 -8.92
C ASP A 84 -19.16 -7.87 -10.22
N ASN A 85 -17.83 -8.07 -10.12
CA ASN A 85 -16.93 -7.80 -11.22
C ASN A 85 -15.68 -8.70 -11.20
N PHE A 86 -15.32 -9.25 -12.37
CA PHE A 86 -14.06 -9.96 -12.62
C PHE A 86 -13.07 -9.15 -13.46
N ASN A 87 -13.48 -8.00 -13.99
CA ASN A 87 -12.64 -7.18 -14.83
C ASN A 87 -11.73 -6.26 -14.01
N ILE A 88 -10.46 -6.65 -13.88
CA ILE A 88 -9.45 -5.87 -13.14
C ILE A 88 -9.07 -4.54 -13.80
N ALA A 89 -9.33 -4.36 -15.10
CA ALA A 89 -8.99 -3.12 -15.80
C ALA A 89 -9.78 -1.91 -15.29
N VAL A 90 -10.96 -2.12 -14.72
CA VAL A 90 -11.80 -1.07 -14.13
C VAL A 90 -11.76 -1.03 -12.60
N ALA A 91 -10.73 -1.63 -12.00
CA ALA A 91 -10.54 -1.67 -10.55
C ALA A 91 -10.56 -0.25 -9.94
N GLY A 92 -11.34 -0.08 -8.85
CA GLY A 92 -11.47 1.20 -8.15
C GLY A 92 -12.36 2.23 -8.87
N ILE A 93 -12.97 1.88 -10.02
CA ILE A 93 -13.83 2.77 -10.81
C ILE A 93 -15.25 2.23 -10.90
N LYS A 94 -15.40 0.94 -11.22
CA LYS A 94 -16.69 0.29 -11.42
C LYS A 94 -16.71 -1.09 -10.79
N GLY A 95 -17.78 -1.35 -10.03
CA GLY A 95 -18.01 -2.63 -9.39
C GLY A 95 -16.99 -2.98 -8.29
N VAL A 96 -17.26 -4.08 -7.61
CA VAL A 96 -16.39 -4.66 -6.57
C VAL A 96 -15.68 -5.88 -7.17
N ILE A 97 -14.36 -5.77 -7.31
CA ILE A 97 -13.54 -6.82 -7.90
C ILE A 97 -13.48 -8.05 -6.98
N ALA A 98 -13.61 -9.22 -7.57
CA ALA A 98 -13.40 -10.47 -6.88
C ALA A 98 -11.93 -10.64 -6.40
N PRO A 99 -11.69 -11.15 -5.19
CA PRO A 99 -10.36 -11.17 -4.56
C PRO A 99 -9.34 -12.13 -5.19
N ALA A 100 -9.72 -12.93 -6.18
CA ALA A 100 -8.90 -13.99 -6.74
C ALA A 100 -8.03 -13.59 -7.95
N ALA A 101 -8.03 -12.34 -8.36
CA ALA A 101 -7.41 -11.89 -9.63
C ALA A 101 -5.93 -12.26 -9.75
N GLY A 102 -5.14 -12.12 -8.67
CA GLY A 102 -3.71 -12.46 -8.65
C GLY A 102 -3.39 -13.97 -8.71
N LEU A 103 -4.39 -14.84 -8.59
CA LEU A 103 -4.25 -16.28 -8.78
C LEU A 103 -4.61 -16.74 -10.20
N ILE A 104 -5.30 -15.85 -10.94
CA ILE A 104 -5.80 -16.13 -12.31
C ILE A 104 -4.88 -15.50 -13.36
N HIS A 105 -4.38 -14.30 -13.08
CA HIS A 105 -3.51 -13.54 -13.98
C HIS A 105 -2.11 -13.42 -13.38
N GLU A 106 -1.11 -13.57 -14.23
CA GLU A 106 0.30 -13.42 -13.85
C GLU A 106 0.85 -12.08 -14.28
N THR A 107 1.99 -11.72 -13.70
CA THR A 107 2.76 -10.52 -14.00
C THR A 107 4.01 -10.85 -14.80
N LEU A 108 4.73 -9.87 -15.32
CA LEU A 108 5.99 -10.11 -16.03
C LEU A 108 7.04 -10.71 -15.09
N MET A 109 7.13 -10.20 -13.87
CA MET A 109 8.04 -10.67 -12.83
C MET A 109 7.25 -10.95 -11.55
N THR A 110 7.74 -11.85 -10.70
CA THR A 110 7.17 -12.15 -9.38
C THR A 110 8.14 -11.75 -8.27
N ARG A 111 7.60 -11.25 -7.15
CA ARG A 111 8.39 -10.79 -6.01
C ARG A 111 8.86 -11.97 -5.15
N ALA A 112 10.13 -11.97 -4.75
CA ALA A 112 10.61 -12.83 -3.67
C ALA A 112 10.11 -12.30 -2.32
N GLN A 113 9.54 -13.19 -1.48
CA GLN A 113 8.95 -12.79 -0.19
C GLN A 113 9.97 -12.74 0.96
N ASP A 114 11.21 -13.09 0.71
CA ASP A 114 12.32 -13.04 1.66
C ASP A 114 13.39 -11.98 1.30
N GLU A 115 13.13 -11.19 0.26
CA GLU A 115 13.93 -10.04 -0.16
C GLU A 115 13.11 -8.76 -0.12
N VAL A 116 13.78 -7.63 0.16
CA VAL A 116 13.09 -6.34 0.38
C VAL A 116 12.38 -5.84 -0.87
N ALA A 117 13.07 -5.90 -2.03
CA ALA A 117 12.58 -5.28 -3.26
C ALA A 117 13.16 -5.97 -4.51
N THR A 118 13.15 -7.31 -4.52
CA THR A 118 13.65 -8.11 -5.63
C THR A 118 12.54 -8.89 -6.29
N GLN A 119 12.54 -8.90 -7.61
CA GLN A 119 11.62 -9.64 -8.45
C GLN A 119 12.39 -10.62 -9.34
N TYR A 120 11.80 -11.77 -9.59
CA TYR A 120 12.34 -12.81 -10.48
C TYR A 120 11.39 -13.09 -11.64
N GLY A 121 11.91 -13.65 -12.72
CA GLY A 121 11.12 -13.88 -13.91
C GLY A 121 9.91 -14.79 -13.69
N GLU A 122 8.74 -14.32 -14.15
CA GLU A 122 7.47 -15.05 -14.21
C GLU A 122 7.08 -15.26 -15.67
N LEU A 123 6.15 -14.46 -16.24
CA LEU A 123 5.87 -14.46 -17.68
C LEU A 123 7.08 -14.03 -18.52
N ALA A 124 7.91 -13.13 -18.00
CA ALA A 124 9.21 -12.84 -18.59
C ALA A 124 10.28 -13.77 -18.00
N GLU A 125 11.19 -14.24 -18.81
CA GLU A 125 12.35 -15.03 -18.36
C GLU A 125 13.51 -14.13 -17.90
N THR A 126 13.67 -12.98 -18.54
CA THR A 126 14.75 -12.01 -18.26
C THR A 126 14.32 -10.59 -18.58
N ALA A 127 15.06 -9.64 -18.01
CA ALA A 127 14.94 -8.22 -18.30
C ALA A 127 16.31 -7.60 -18.63
N GLN A 128 16.31 -6.51 -19.37
CA GLN A 128 17.49 -5.75 -19.73
C GLN A 128 17.20 -4.25 -19.63
N HIS A 129 18.07 -3.48 -18.98
CA HIS A 129 17.96 -2.03 -18.89
C HIS A 129 19.34 -1.37 -18.83
N PRO A 130 19.50 -0.10 -19.25
CA PRO A 130 20.72 0.66 -19.06
C PRO A 130 20.89 1.11 -17.61
N ASP A 131 22.08 1.56 -17.26
CA ASP A 131 22.39 2.03 -15.90
C ASP A 131 21.64 3.32 -15.53
N ASP A 132 21.20 4.08 -16.52
CA ASP A 132 20.40 5.29 -16.31
C ASP A 132 18.88 5.02 -16.19
N PHE A 133 18.44 3.77 -16.32
CA PHE A 133 17.04 3.36 -16.25
C PHE A 133 16.10 4.12 -17.19
N SER A 134 16.59 4.57 -18.34
CA SER A 134 15.76 5.30 -19.32
C SER A 134 14.77 4.41 -20.08
N TRP A 135 14.99 3.09 -20.06
CA TRP A 135 14.11 2.07 -20.63
C TRP A 135 14.37 0.71 -20.01
N VAL A 136 13.42 -0.24 -20.23
CA VAL A 136 13.59 -1.66 -19.92
C VAL A 136 13.05 -2.51 -21.07
N ILE A 137 13.68 -3.64 -21.35
CA ILE A 137 13.17 -4.69 -22.24
C ILE A 137 12.92 -5.94 -21.43
N TYR A 138 11.72 -6.50 -21.55
CA TYR A 138 11.36 -7.81 -21.00
C TYR A 138 11.29 -8.85 -22.12
N ARG A 139 11.92 -9.99 -21.90
CA ARG A 139 11.85 -11.15 -22.78
C ARG A 139 10.85 -12.16 -22.24
N LEU A 140 9.76 -12.40 -22.95
CA LEU A 140 8.75 -13.36 -22.55
C LEU A 140 9.25 -14.79 -22.67
N ARG A 141 8.78 -15.68 -21.80
CA ARG A 141 9.04 -17.11 -21.89
C ARG A 141 8.32 -17.69 -23.10
N LYS A 142 8.99 -18.58 -23.81
CA LYS A 142 8.38 -19.27 -24.97
C LYS A 142 7.28 -20.27 -24.57
N GLU A 143 7.33 -20.77 -23.32
CA GLU A 143 6.35 -21.71 -22.75
C GLU A 143 5.13 -21.01 -22.17
N ALA A 144 5.18 -19.70 -21.92
CA ALA A 144 4.07 -18.94 -21.33
C ALA A 144 2.83 -18.99 -22.22
N ARG A 145 1.71 -19.42 -21.63
CA ARG A 145 0.46 -19.57 -22.37
C ARG A 145 -0.77 -19.33 -21.50
N TRP A 146 -1.81 -18.92 -22.15
CA TRP A 146 -3.14 -18.76 -21.58
C TRP A 146 -3.80 -20.13 -21.31
N HIS A 147 -4.85 -20.15 -20.49
CA HIS A 147 -5.61 -21.39 -20.19
C HIS A 147 -6.29 -22.00 -21.41
N ASP A 148 -6.42 -21.27 -22.53
CA ASP A 148 -6.89 -21.80 -23.81
C ASP A 148 -5.76 -22.39 -24.69
N GLY A 149 -4.54 -22.42 -24.16
CA GLY A 149 -3.35 -22.97 -24.82
C GLY A 149 -2.62 -22.01 -25.77
N LYS A 150 -3.15 -20.82 -26.03
CA LYS A 150 -2.47 -19.83 -26.87
C LYS A 150 -1.27 -19.21 -26.13
N PRO A 151 -0.19 -18.84 -26.88
CA PRO A 151 0.97 -18.23 -26.27
C PRO A 151 0.64 -16.84 -25.72
N VAL A 152 1.35 -16.45 -24.64
CA VAL A 152 1.40 -15.05 -24.19
C VAL A 152 2.37 -14.29 -25.09
N THR A 153 1.95 -13.15 -25.62
CA THR A 153 2.66 -12.40 -26.66
C THR A 153 3.03 -10.99 -26.22
N PRO A 154 4.02 -10.33 -26.88
CA PRO A 154 4.31 -8.92 -26.68
C PRO A 154 3.08 -8.03 -26.89
N GLU A 155 2.19 -8.39 -27.79
CA GLU A 155 0.94 -7.67 -28.06
C GLU A 155 -0.04 -7.72 -26.89
N ASP A 156 -0.07 -8.83 -26.11
CA ASP A 156 -0.85 -8.93 -24.87
C ASP A 156 -0.30 -7.96 -23.80
N VAL A 157 1.02 -7.89 -23.68
CA VAL A 157 1.70 -7.01 -22.70
C VAL A 157 1.43 -5.52 -23.01
N ILE A 158 1.58 -5.12 -24.28
CA ILE A 158 1.32 -3.76 -24.73
C ILE A 158 -0.16 -3.41 -24.51
N PHE A 159 -1.07 -4.29 -24.92
CA PHE A 159 -2.51 -4.15 -24.71
C PHE A 159 -2.85 -3.97 -23.23
N SER A 160 -2.20 -4.73 -22.35
CA SER A 160 -2.43 -4.67 -20.90
C SER A 160 -2.06 -3.30 -20.33
N LEU A 161 -0.85 -2.79 -20.63
CA LEU A 161 -0.42 -1.47 -20.16
C LEU A 161 -1.36 -0.37 -20.64
N GLU A 162 -1.65 -0.34 -21.95
CA GLU A 162 -2.52 0.69 -22.55
C GLU A 162 -3.93 0.63 -21.98
N THR A 163 -4.48 -0.57 -21.80
CA THR A 163 -5.82 -0.78 -21.25
C THR A 163 -5.88 -0.34 -19.80
N LEU A 164 -4.97 -0.79 -18.95
CA LEU A 164 -4.95 -0.44 -17.53
C LEU A 164 -4.79 1.07 -17.34
N LYS A 165 -3.86 1.71 -18.06
CA LYS A 165 -3.67 3.18 -18.02
C LYS A 165 -4.91 3.94 -18.46
N LYS A 166 -5.61 3.46 -19.48
CA LYS A 166 -6.80 4.11 -20.04
C LYS A 166 -8.03 3.96 -19.17
N GLN A 167 -8.22 2.77 -18.58
CA GLN A 167 -9.47 2.43 -17.89
C GLN A 167 -9.46 2.85 -16.41
N SER A 168 -8.31 2.86 -15.75
CA SER A 168 -8.22 3.17 -14.34
C SER A 168 -7.27 4.36 -14.06
N PRO A 169 -7.73 5.44 -13.42
CA PRO A 169 -6.87 6.55 -12.98
C PRO A 169 -5.75 6.10 -12.05
N MET A 170 -5.98 5.09 -11.23
CA MET A 170 -4.97 4.50 -10.35
C MET A 170 -3.81 3.94 -11.18
N TYR A 171 -4.08 3.08 -12.16
CA TYR A 171 -3.05 2.55 -13.05
C TYR A 171 -2.48 3.63 -13.98
N GLY A 172 -3.30 4.59 -14.40
CA GLY A 172 -2.84 5.77 -15.15
C GLY A 172 -1.78 6.56 -14.38
N SER A 173 -1.97 6.76 -13.08
CA SER A 173 -0.99 7.39 -12.19
C SER A 173 0.21 6.49 -11.95
N TYR A 174 0.00 5.21 -11.66
CA TYR A 174 1.06 4.25 -11.35
C TYR A 174 2.05 4.07 -12.51
N TYR A 175 1.54 3.94 -13.74
CA TYR A 175 2.36 3.81 -14.95
C TYR A 175 2.58 5.13 -15.70
N ARG A 176 2.38 6.30 -15.06
CA ARG A 176 2.46 7.61 -15.74
C ARG A 176 3.80 7.86 -16.43
N HIS A 177 4.90 7.39 -15.83
CA HIS A 177 6.26 7.54 -16.33
C HIS A 177 6.61 6.59 -17.48
N VAL A 178 5.75 5.63 -17.82
CA VAL A 178 5.91 4.77 -19.00
C VAL A 178 5.26 5.46 -20.19
N VAL A 179 6.10 6.06 -21.07
CA VAL A 179 5.62 6.86 -22.21
C VAL A 179 5.39 6.03 -23.47
N LYS A 180 6.06 4.88 -23.58
CA LYS A 180 5.93 4.00 -24.74
C LYS A 180 6.15 2.54 -24.37
N ALA A 181 5.35 1.64 -24.97
CA ALA A 181 5.60 0.21 -24.98
C ALA A 181 5.61 -0.25 -26.44
N GLU A 182 6.61 -1.02 -26.84
CA GLU A 182 6.76 -1.48 -28.22
C GLU A 182 7.38 -2.87 -28.32
N LYS A 183 6.96 -3.64 -29.29
CA LYS A 183 7.58 -4.92 -29.64
C LYS A 183 8.89 -4.66 -30.36
N VAL A 184 9.99 -5.20 -29.83
CA VAL A 184 11.34 -5.05 -30.40
C VAL A 184 11.96 -6.38 -30.82
N GLY A 185 11.27 -7.50 -30.60
CA GLY A 185 11.66 -8.85 -30.98
C GLY A 185 10.45 -9.77 -30.98
N GLU A 186 10.62 -11.05 -31.34
CA GLU A 186 9.53 -12.02 -31.36
C GLU A 186 8.86 -12.16 -30.00
N ARG A 187 9.66 -12.11 -28.91
CA ARG A 187 9.23 -12.26 -27.51
C ARG A 187 9.61 -11.06 -26.65
N ASP A 188 10.15 -9.98 -27.24
CA ASP A 188 10.74 -8.87 -26.51
C ASP A 188 9.84 -7.64 -26.57
N VAL A 189 9.55 -7.06 -25.37
CA VAL A 189 8.77 -5.83 -25.21
C VAL A 189 9.65 -4.78 -24.54
N LYS A 190 9.81 -3.63 -25.20
CA LYS A 190 10.53 -2.48 -24.67
C LYS A 190 9.56 -1.45 -24.11
N PHE A 191 9.87 -0.97 -22.92
CA PHE A 191 9.20 0.16 -22.27
C PHE A 191 10.17 1.32 -22.16
N THR A 192 9.75 2.48 -22.64
CA THR A 192 10.54 3.73 -22.57
C THR A 192 9.93 4.63 -21.51
N PHE A 193 10.77 5.25 -20.71
CA PHE A 193 10.38 6.13 -19.62
C PHE A 193 10.55 7.61 -20.01
N ASP A 194 9.90 8.51 -19.27
CA ASP A 194 9.88 9.96 -19.53
C ASP A 194 11.18 10.68 -19.10
N GLY A 195 12.07 9.99 -18.39
CA GLY A 195 13.39 10.50 -18.01
C GLY A 195 14.29 9.43 -17.42
N PRO A 196 15.60 9.69 -17.35
CA PRO A 196 16.57 8.79 -16.74
C PRO A 196 16.62 8.91 -15.22
N GLY A 197 17.31 7.96 -14.57
CA GLY A 197 17.68 7.99 -13.15
C GLY A 197 16.65 7.40 -12.17
N ASN A 198 15.45 7.09 -12.62
CA ASN A 198 14.44 6.48 -11.76
C ASN A 198 14.53 4.95 -11.80
N ARG A 199 15.23 4.38 -10.83
CA ARG A 199 15.50 2.95 -10.73
C ARG A 199 14.26 2.07 -10.45
N GLU A 200 13.15 2.67 -9.98
CA GLU A 200 11.93 1.89 -9.70
C GLU A 200 11.17 1.50 -10.96
N LEU A 201 11.32 2.27 -12.04
CA LEU A 201 10.47 2.09 -13.21
C LEU A 201 10.59 0.71 -13.88
N PRO A 202 11.77 0.09 -13.97
CA PRO A 202 11.84 -1.30 -14.41
C PRO A 202 11.01 -2.25 -13.54
N THR A 203 11.12 -2.19 -12.22
CA THR A 203 10.39 -3.07 -11.31
C THR A 203 8.89 -2.78 -11.29
N ILE A 204 8.48 -1.50 -11.40
CA ILE A 204 7.07 -1.09 -11.58
C ILE A 204 6.45 -1.77 -12.80
N VAL A 205 7.16 -1.79 -13.93
CA VAL A 205 6.70 -2.50 -15.13
C VAL A 205 6.71 -4.01 -14.93
N GLY A 206 7.64 -4.55 -14.15
CA GLY A 206 7.69 -5.97 -13.79
C GLY A 206 6.41 -6.47 -13.13
N GLU A 207 5.71 -5.60 -12.40
CA GLU A 207 4.43 -5.90 -11.74
C GLU A 207 3.20 -5.79 -12.67
N LEU A 208 3.41 -5.49 -13.95
CA LEU A 208 2.30 -5.38 -14.89
C LEU A 208 1.55 -6.70 -15.01
N THR A 209 0.29 -6.70 -14.58
CA THR A 209 -0.62 -7.82 -14.81
C THR A 209 -0.95 -7.92 -16.28
N VAL A 210 -0.69 -9.09 -16.88
CA VAL A 210 -0.89 -9.31 -18.31
C VAL A 210 -2.29 -9.84 -18.58
N LEU A 211 -2.98 -9.24 -19.56
CA LEU A 211 -4.34 -9.55 -19.97
C LEU A 211 -4.36 -10.16 -21.38
N PRO A 212 -5.23 -11.17 -21.66
CA PRO A 212 -5.31 -11.80 -22.97
C PRO A 212 -6.01 -10.88 -23.99
N LYS A 213 -5.23 -10.21 -24.84
CA LYS A 213 -5.75 -9.32 -25.89
C LYS A 213 -6.80 -10.00 -26.77
N HIS A 214 -6.49 -11.20 -27.24
CA HIS A 214 -7.38 -11.95 -28.14
C HIS A 214 -8.74 -12.29 -27.50
N TRP A 215 -8.79 -12.51 -26.20
CA TRP A 215 -10.04 -12.75 -25.47
C TRP A 215 -10.85 -11.46 -25.33
N TRP A 216 -10.21 -10.37 -24.92
CA TRP A 216 -10.87 -9.09 -24.74
C TRP A 216 -11.37 -8.48 -26.06
N GLU A 217 -10.64 -8.68 -27.17
CA GLU A 217 -11.05 -8.23 -28.49
C GLU A 217 -12.07 -9.17 -29.15
N GLY A 218 -12.32 -10.34 -28.56
CA GLY A 218 -13.28 -11.32 -29.01
C GLY A 218 -14.73 -11.02 -28.57
N THR A 219 -15.58 -12.02 -28.73
CA THR A 219 -16.99 -11.98 -28.33
C THR A 219 -17.28 -12.92 -27.18
N ASP A 220 -18.31 -12.58 -26.38
CA ASP A 220 -18.85 -13.46 -25.35
C ASP A 220 -19.63 -14.66 -25.95
N ALA A 221 -20.15 -15.55 -25.08
CA ALA A 221 -20.92 -16.71 -25.50
C ALA A 221 -22.22 -16.36 -26.25
N GLN A 222 -22.68 -15.13 -26.19
CA GLN A 222 -23.86 -14.59 -26.88
C GLN A 222 -23.49 -13.87 -28.19
N GLY A 223 -22.21 -13.88 -28.59
CA GLY A 223 -21.72 -13.22 -29.79
C GLY A 223 -21.56 -11.69 -29.67
N ARG A 224 -21.66 -11.13 -28.47
CA ARG A 224 -21.48 -9.69 -28.22
C ARG A 224 -20.00 -9.39 -28.01
N LYS A 225 -19.52 -8.31 -28.61
CA LYS A 225 -18.15 -7.86 -28.42
C LYS A 225 -17.91 -7.50 -26.94
N ARG A 226 -16.82 -8.00 -26.35
CA ARG A 226 -16.43 -7.65 -24.98
C ARG A 226 -16.05 -6.18 -24.88
N ASP A 227 -16.42 -5.56 -23.79
CA ASP A 227 -16.04 -4.18 -23.44
C ASP A 227 -15.12 -4.20 -22.21
N VAL A 228 -13.84 -3.98 -22.43
CA VAL A 228 -12.85 -3.93 -21.35
C VAL A 228 -13.05 -2.73 -20.41
N GLY A 229 -13.86 -1.75 -20.79
CA GLY A 229 -14.25 -0.61 -19.95
C GLY A 229 -15.52 -0.84 -19.11
N ALA A 230 -16.15 -2.03 -19.19
CA ALA A 230 -17.34 -2.39 -18.43
C ALA A 230 -17.06 -3.41 -17.33
N THR A 231 -17.94 -3.47 -16.32
CA THR A 231 -17.98 -4.58 -15.36
C THR A 231 -18.44 -5.85 -16.04
N THR A 232 -17.95 -7.00 -15.62
CA THR A 232 -18.39 -8.29 -16.12
C THR A 232 -18.27 -9.39 -15.06
N LEU A 233 -19.19 -10.32 -15.09
CA LEU A 233 -19.12 -11.62 -14.41
C LEU A 233 -18.83 -12.77 -15.37
N GLU A 234 -18.46 -12.49 -16.64
CA GLU A 234 -17.92 -13.52 -17.51
C GLU A 234 -16.57 -14.03 -16.93
N ILE A 235 -16.43 -15.35 -16.83
CA ILE A 235 -15.21 -15.95 -16.30
C ILE A 235 -14.01 -15.53 -17.15
N PRO A 236 -13.02 -14.85 -16.58
CA PRO A 236 -11.88 -14.35 -17.35
C PRO A 236 -10.96 -15.47 -17.79
N LEU A 237 -10.37 -15.31 -18.97
CA LEU A 237 -9.26 -16.15 -19.43
C LEU A 237 -7.99 -15.66 -18.72
N GLY A 238 -7.30 -16.56 -18.02
CA GLY A 238 -6.06 -16.28 -17.32
C GLY A 238 -4.88 -17.10 -17.84
N SER A 239 -3.71 -16.87 -17.25
CA SER A 239 -2.48 -17.63 -17.44
C SER A 239 -2.01 -18.33 -16.16
N GLY A 240 -2.58 -17.95 -15.02
CA GLY A 240 -2.10 -18.28 -13.68
C GLY A 240 -2.40 -19.70 -13.19
N PRO A 241 -1.94 -20.05 -11.98
CA PRO A 241 -2.05 -21.40 -11.43
C PRO A 241 -3.48 -21.82 -11.08
N TYR A 242 -4.43 -20.87 -11.03
CA TYR A 242 -5.84 -21.15 -10.80
C TYR A 242 -6.73 -20.51 -11.87
N ARG A 243 -7.94 -21.09 -12.02
CA ARG A 243 -9.03 -20.50 -12.80
C ARG A 243 -10.35 -20.59 -12.04
N ILE A 244 -11.30 -19.71 -12.35
CA ILE A 244 -12.64 -19.79 -11.77
C ILE A 244 -13.34 -21.01 -12.36
N LYS A 245 -13.80 -21.92 -11.50
CA LYS A 245 -14.59 -23.07 -11.84
C LYS A 245 -16.07 -22.76 -11.87
N GLU A 246 -16.54 -22.13 -10.80
CA GLU A 246 -17.93 -21.71 -10.64
C GLU A 246 -18.03 -20.58 -9.62
N PHE A 247 -19.11 -19.83 -9.65
CA PHE A 247 -19.38 -18.76 -8.68
C PHE A 247 -20.88 -18.54 -8.50
N VAL A 248 -21.23 -17.96 -7.36
CA VAL A 248 -22.54 -17.36 -7.11
C VAL A 248 -22.30 -15.87 -6.85
N ALA A 249 -22.81 -15.02 -7.73
CA ALA A 249 -22.55 -13.58 -7.68
C ALA A 249 -22.76 -12.99 -6.28
N GLY A 250 -21.76 -12.30 -5.78
CA GLY A 250 -21.75 -11.66 -4.46
C GLY A 250 -21.70 -12.62 -3.25
N ARG A 251 -21.68 -13.95 -3.46
CA ARG A 251 -21.76 -14.94 -2.37
C ARG A 251 -20.59 -15.91 -2.30
N SER A 252 -20.18 -16.47 -3.42
CA SER A 252 -19.08 -17.43 -3.40
C SER A 252 -18.34 -17.52 -4.75
N ILE A 253 -17.05 -17.86 -4.68
CA ILE A 253 -16.21 -18.17 -5.84
C ILE A 253 -15.43 -19.42 -5.53
N LYS A 254 -15.43 -20.38 -6.47
CA LYS A 254 -14.59 -21.58 -6.42
C LYS A 254 -13.55 -21.49 -7.52
N LEU A 255 -12.29 -21.55 -7.12
CA LEU A 255 -11.16 -21.68 -8.03
C LEU A 255 -10.71 -23.13 -8.05
N GLU A 256 -10.37 -23.64 -9.22
CA GLU A 256 -9.69 -24.93 -9.38
C GLU A 256 -8.24 -24.71 -9.84
N ARG A 257 -7.33 -25.53 -9.34
CA ARG A 257 -5.93 -25.49 -9.77
C ARG A 257 -5.80 -25.99 -11.21
N VAL A 258 -5.05 -25.27 -12.02
CA VAL A 258 -4.69 -25.67 -13.40
C VAL A 258 -3.58 -26.70 -13.31
N LYS A 259 -3.93 -27.98 -13.50
CA LYS A 259 -3.01 -29.11 -13.28
C LYS A 259 -1.84 -29.14 -14.26
N ASP A 260 -2.06 -28.62 -15.46
CA ASP A 260 -1.10 -28.48 -16.56
C ASP A 260 -0.62 -27.02 -16.73
N HIS A 261 -0.61 -26.26 -15.64
CA HIS A 261 -0.12 -24.89 -15.65
C HIS A 261 1.27 -24.82 -16.24
N TRP A 262 1.47 -23.95 -17.22
CA TRP A 262 2.71 -23.83 -18.00
C TRP A 262 3.93 -23.53 -17.12
N GLY A 263 3.75 -22.76 -16.05
CA GLY A 263 4.78 -22.31 -15.12
C GLY A 263 4.99 -23.21 -13.91
N ALA A 264 4.30 -24.36 -13.78
CA ALA A 264 4.33 -25.20 -12.58
C ALA A 264 5.74 -25.64 -12.14
N ASN A 265 6.68 -25.74 -13.08
CA ASN A 265 8.08 -26.13 -12.83
C ASN A 265 9.05 -24.94 -12.77
N LEU A 266 8.56 -23.71 -12.81
CA LEU A 266 9.42 -22.54 -12.62
C LEU A 266 9.96 -22.49 -11.19
N PRO A 267 11.21 -22.09 -10.99
CA PRO A 267 11.78 -21.92 -9.65
C PRO A 267 10.91 -21.04 -8.73
N SER A 268 10.24 -20.03 -9.29
CA SER A 268 9.30 -19.16 -8.59
C SER A 268 7.97 -19.83 -8.20
N GLN A 269 7.63 -20.99 -8.77
CA GLN A 269 6.34 -21.68 -8.56
C GLN A 269 6.46 -22.99 -7.77
N ILE A 270 7.67 -23.57 -7.68
CA ILE A 270 7.90 -24.81 -6.92
C ILE A 270 7.51 -24.64 -5.46
N GLY A 271 6.75 -25.60 -4.92
CA GLY A 271 6.28 -25.61 -3.53
C GLY A 271 5.12 -24.65 -3.25
N GLN A 272 4.61 -23.94 -4.26
CA GLN A 272 3.49 -23.01 -4.13
C GLN A 272 2.20 -23.55 -4.77
N ASN A 273 1.05 -22.92 -4.47
CA ASN A 273 -0.25 -23.24 -5.09
C ASN A 273 -0.65 -24.71 -4.94
N ASN A 274 -0.70 -25.18 -3.68
CA ASN A 274 -0.79 -26.61 -3.39
C ASN A 274 -2.23 -27.14 -3.34
N PHE A 275 -3.24 -26.29 -3.14
CA PHE A 275 -4.65 -26.72 -3.05
C PHE A 275 -5.21 -27.04 -4.43
N ASP A 276 -6.04 -28.11 -4.53
CA ASP A 276 -6.79 -28.39 -5.74
C ASP A 276 -7.94 -27.42 -5.95
N GLU A 277 -8.52 -26.91 -4.84
CA GLU A 277 -9.62 -25.97 -4.89
C GLU A 277 -9.49 -24.91 -3.79
N LEU A 278 -9.71 -23.66 -4.15
CA LEU A 278 -9.86 -22.54 -3.23
C LEU A 278 -11.31 -22.06 -3.31
N ARG A 279 -11.97 -21.94 -2.15
CA ARG A 279 -13.33 -21.42 -2.05
C ARG A 279 -13.31 -20.12 -1.28
N PHE A 280 -13.88 -19.07 -1.83
CA PHE A 280 -14.10 -17.80 -1.17
C PHE A 280 -15.59 -17.68 -0.88
N GLU A 281 -15.94 -17.68 0.42
CA GLU A 281 -17.31 -17.48 0.90
C GLU A 281 -17.45 -16.04 1.42
N PHE A 282 -18.45 -15.32 0.91
CA PHE A 282 -18.67 -13.91 1.23
C PHE A 282 -19.70 -13.75 2.32
N PHE A 283 -19.34 -13.00 3.35
CA PHE A 283 -20.19 -12.68 4.49
C PHE A 283 -20.40 -11.17 4.57
N ARG A 284 -21.60 -10.76 4.99
CA ARG A 284 -21.94 -9.35 5.11
C ARG A 284 -21.05 -8.62 6.12
N ASP A 285 -20.72 -9.28 7.22
CA ASP A 285 -19.94 -8.71 8.31
C ASP A 285 -19.11 -9.76 9.06
N ASN A 286 -18.17 -9.29 9.87
CA ASN A 286 -17.25 -10.14 10.62
C ASN A 286 -17.94 -10.99 11.71
N ILE A 287 -19.11 -10.60 12.23
CA ILE A 287 -19.81 -11.35 13.27
C ILE A 287 -20.39 -12.62 12.66
N VAL A 288 -21.08 -12.48 11.54
CA VAL A 288 -21.63 -13.64 10.79
C VAL A 288 -20.51 -14.55 10.29
N ALA A 289 -19.41 -13.98 9.80
CA ALA A 289 -18.24 -14.73 9.35
C ALA A 289 -17.61 -15.56 10.49
N LEU A 290 -17.52 -14.99 11.70
CA LEU A 290 -17.00 -15.69 12.86
C LEU A 290 -17.89 -16.87 13.27
N GLU A 291 -19.21 -16.70 13.25
CA GLU A 291 -20.14 -17.80 13.54
C GLU A 291 -20.05 -18.93 12.49
N ALA A 292 -19.91 -18.58 11.20
CA ALA A 292 -19.67 -19.57 10.15
C ALA A 292 -18.32 -20.31 10.34
N PHE A 293 -17.28 -19.60 10.76
CA PHE A 293 -16.00 -20.20 11.10
C PHE A 293 -16.12 -21.16 12.31
N LYS A 294 -16.80 -20.78 13.37
CA LYS A 294 -17.06 -21.64 14.54
C LYS A 294 -17.82 -22.91 14.16
N ALA A 295 -18.76 -22.81 13.20
CA ALA A 295 -19.52 -23.93 12.65
C ALA A 295 -18.77 -24.76 11.61
N ASP A 296 -17.45 -24.59 11.45
CA ASP A 296 -16.62 -25.29 10.47
C ASP A 296 -17.06 -25.10 9.01
N GLN A 297 -17.69 -23.97 8.68
CA GLN A 297 -18.05 -23.63 7.28
C GLN A 297 -16.91 -22.97 6.52
N ALA A 298 -15.89 -22.46 7.23
CA ALA A 298 -14.67 -21.89 6.67
C ALA A 298 -13.44 -22.40 7.43
N ASP A 299 -12.30 -22.42 6.75
CA ASP A 299 -11.04 -22.97 7.31
C ASP A 299 -10.16 -21.90 7.97
N TRP A 300 -10.20 -20.64 7.48
CA TRP A 300 -9.47 -19.50 8.03
C TRP A 300 -10.36 -18.28 8.21
N ILE A 301 -10.07 -17.54 9.24
CA ILE A 301 -10.60 -16.19 9.45
C ILE A 301 -9.45 -15.26 9.82
N ALA A 302 -9.33 -14.13 9.10
CA ALA A 302 -8.47 -13.02 9.48
C ALA A 302 -9.22 -12.14 10.49
N GLU A 303 -8.69 -11.98 11.72
CA GLU A 303 -9.36 -11.24 12.77
C GLU A 303 -8.76 -9.86 12.98
N ASN A 304 -9.48 -8.83 12.56
CA ASN A 304 -9.04 -7.44 12.69
C ASN A 304 -9.58 -6.75 13.95
N SER A 305 -10.55 -7.38 14.65
CA SER A 305 -11.13 -6.82 15.86
C SER A 305 -10.36 -7.24 17.11
N ALA A 306 -9.72 -6.29 17.78
CA ALA A 306 -9.06 -6.52 19.07
C ALA A 306 -10.03 -7.10 20.11
N LYS A 307 -11.28 -6.62 20.13
CA LYS A 307 -12.31 -7.14 21.02
C LYS A 307 -12.62 -8.60 20.73
N GLN A 308 -12.93 -8.96 19.48
CA GLN A 308 -13.24 -10.35 19.12
C GLN A 308 -12.06 -11.27 19.41
N TRP A 309 -10.82 -10.86 19.04
CA TRP A 309 -9.62 -11.65 19.33
C TRP A 309 -9.43 -11.94 20.82
N ALA A 310 -9.77 -10.98 21.68
CA ALA A 310 -9.66 -11.12 23.13
C ALA A 310 -10.80 -11.96 23.74
N THR A 311 -12.02 -11.91 23.18
CA THR A 311 -13.21 -12.37 23.92
C THR A 311 -14.09 -13.39 23.20
N ALA A 312 -13.85 -13.67 21.90
CA ALA A 312 -14.77 -14.50 21.10
C ALA A 312 -14.20 -15.87 20.70
N TYR A 313 -12.94 -16.13 21.02
CA TYR A 313 -12.24 -17.37 20.68
C TYR A 313 -12.07 -18.29 21.90
N ASP A 314 -13.14 -18.50 22.65
CA ASP A 314 -13.25 -19.37 23.84
C ASP A 314 -14.12 -20.61 23.62
N PHE A 315 -14.53 -20.87 22.37
CA PHE A 315 -15.41 -22.00 22.02
C PHE A 315 -14.66 -23.35 22.02
N PRO A 316 -15.40 -24.50 22.13
CA PRO A 316 -14.81 -25.84 22.36
C PRO A 316 -13.69 -26.23 21.39
N ALA A 317 -13.81 -25.91 20.10
CA ALA A 317 -12.78 -26.28 19.12
C ALA A 317 -11.41 -25.59 19.37
N VAL A 318 -11.39 -24.42 20.02
CA VAL A 318 -10.15 -23.73 20.43
C VAL A 318 -9.55 -24.42 21.67
N THR A 319 -10.37 -24.70 22.69
CA THR A 319 -9.91 -25.37 23.92
C THR A 319 -9.43 -26.80 23.66
N GLU A 320 -10.05 -27.49 22.70
CA GLU A 320 -9.66 -28.83 22.22
C GLU A 320 -8.51 -28.82 21.22
N LYS A 321 -7.96 -27.65 20.88
CA LYS A 321 -6.87 -27.48 19.91
C LYS A 321 -7.19 -27.96 18.49
N ARG A 322 -8.47 -28.03 18.13
CA ARG A 322 -8.93 -28.26 16.74
C ARG A 322 -8.88 -26.96 15.92
N VAL A 323 -8.97 -25.82 16.59
CA VAL A 323 -8.75 -24.49 16.03
C VAL A 323 -7.52 -23.89 16.67
N VAL A 324 -6.63 -23.35 15.86
CA VAL A 324 -5.38 -22.68 16.26
C VAL A 324 -5.51 -21.19 16.02
N LYS A 325 -5.07 -20.40 17.00
CA LYS A 325 -4.89 -18.93 16.87
C LYS A 325 -3.43 -18.65 16.58
N GLU A 326 -3.16 -17.90 15.54
CA GLU A 326 -1.78 -17.57 15.13
C GLU A 326 -1.66 -16.08 14.82
N GLU A 327 -0.48 -15.56 15.07
CA GLU A 327 -0.11 -14.17 14.79
C GLU A 327 1.14 -14.15 13.91
N PHE A 328 0.99 -13.63 12.71
CA PHE A 328 2.08 -13.55 11.74
C PHE A 328 2.65 -12.13 11.71
N PRO A 329 3.96 -11.94 11.88
CA PRO A 329 4.57 -10.62 11.91
C PRO A 329 4.38 -9.89 10.57
N ILE A 330 4.13 -8.59 10.63
CA ILE A 330 4.08 -7.69 9.48
C ILE A 330 5.44 -7.02 9.38
N ASN A 331 6.28 -7.51 8.47
CA ASN A 331 7.63 -7.00 8.25
C ASN A 331 7.79 -6.37 6.86
N ASP A 332 6.75 -6.41 6.03
CA ASP A 332 6.77 -6.02 4.61
C ASP A 332 6.37 -4.56 4.38
N SER A 333 5.95 -3.86 5.40
CA SER A 333 5.47 -2.48 5.29
C SER A 333 5.55 -1.72 6.60
N GLY A 334 5.80 -0.41 6.51
CA GLY A 334 5.54 0.54 7.58
C GLY A 334 4.12 1.08 7.52
N ARG A 335 3.68 1.76 8.57
CA ARG A 335 2.36 2.40 8.59
C ARG A 335 2.33 3.61 9.53
N MET A 336 1.81 4.72 9.02
CA MET A 336 1.32 5.81 9.86
C MET A 336 -0.20 5.82 9.79
N GLN A 337 -0.86 5.61 10.93
CA GLN A 337 -2.27 5.89 11.15
C GLN A 337 -2.38 6.98 12.20
N ALA A 338 -3.17 8.03 11.93
CA ALA A 338 -3.15 9.21 12.77
C ALA A 338 -4.44 10.03 12.70
N PHE A 339 -4.65 10.89 13.71
CA PHE A 339 -5.47 12.07 13.49
C PHE A 339 -4.68 13.08 12.67
N VAL A 340 -5.20 13.40 11.51
CA VAL A 340 -4.61 14.31 10.53
C VAL A 340 -5.16 15.70 10.74
N VAL A 341 -4.30 16.65 11.01
CA VAL A 341 -4.68 18.06 11.19
C VAL A 341 -4.51 18.78 9.85
N ASN A 342 -5.57 19.39 9.33
CA ASN A 342 -5.53 20.12 8.06
C ASN A 342 -4.75 21.43 8.19
N SER A 343 -3.47 21.42 7.82
CA SER A 343 -2.59 22.58 7.91
C SER A 343 -2.93 23.74 6.95
N ARG A 344 -3.91 23.54 6.05
CA ARG A 344 -4.46 24.63 5.20
C ARG A 344 -5.32 25.60 6.02
N ARG A 345 -5.88 25.15 7.15
CA ARG A 345 -6.66 25.99 8.07
C ARG A 345 -5.72 26.86 8.90
N ASP A 346 -5.97 28.18 8.97
CA ASP A 346 -5.08 29.14 9.62
C ASP A 346 -4.78 28.80 11.08
N GLN A 347 -5.79 28.34 11.84
CA GLN A 347 -5.62 27.95 13.25
C GLN A 347 -4.68 26.76 13.48
N PHE A 348 -4.35 26.00 12.43
CA PHE A 348 -3.49 24.81 12.52
C PHE A 348 -2.13 24.97 11.82
N LYS A 349 -1.82 26.15 11.29
CA LYS A 349 -0.53 26.41 10.65
C LYS A 349 0.64 26.37 11.64
N ASP A 350 0.39 26.82 12.87
CA ASP A 350 1.41 26.81 13.93
C ASP A 350 1.66 25.39 14.45
N ALA A 351 2.90 24.93 14.38
CA ALA A 351 3.31 23.61 14.85
C ALA A 351 3.06 23.41 16.37
N ARG A 352 3.07 24.47 17.16
CA ARG A 352 2.80 24.41 18.61
C ARG A 352 1.35 24.00 18.89
N VAL A 353 0.40 24.43 18.07
CA VAL A 353 -1.01 24.00 18.15
C VAL A 353 -1.12 22.50 17.87
N ARG A 354 -0.49 22.03 16.79
CA ARG A 354 -0.51 20.61 16.44
C ARG A 354 0.21 19.73 17.48
N ARG A 355 1.33 20.24 18.03
CA ARG A 355 2.05 19.58 19.14
C ARG A 355 1.20 19.49 20.40
N ALA A 356 0.44 20.54 20.73
CA ALA A 356 -0.49 20.53 21.86
C ALA A 356 -1.57 19.44 21.71
N PHE A 357 -2.05 19.21 20.48
CA PHE A 357 -3.00 18.13 20.21
C PHE A 357 -2.37 16.76 20.45
N ASN A 358 -1.10 16.55 20.08
CA ASN A 358 -0.39 15.30 20.37
C ASN A 358 -0.25 15.05 21.89
N TYR A 359 0.03 16.09 22.68
CA TYR A 359 0.07 15.99 24.15
C TYR A 359 -1.29 15.68 24.77
N ALA A 360 -2.39 16.11 24.15
CA ALA A 360 -3.74 15.83 24.63
C ALA A 360 -4.22 14.40 24.37
N PHE A 361 -3.49 13.60 23.59
CA PHE A 361 -3.91 12.26 23.22
C PHE A 361 -3.35 11.20 24.18
N ASP A 362 -4.19 10.66 25.06
CA ASP A 362 -3.87 9.57 25.99
C ASP A 362 -4.08 8.22 25.29
N PHE A 363 -3.05 7.76 24.57
CA PHE A 363 -3.08 6.48 23.87
C PHE A 363 -3.17 5.29 24.84
N GLU A 364 -2.44 5.30 25.94
CA GLU A 364 -2.35 4.17 26.87
C GLU A 364 -3.71 3.83 27.46
N GLU A 365 -4.47 4.86 27.90
CA GLU A 365 -5.81 4.64 28.41
C GLU A 365 -6.79 4.21 27.32
N MET A 366 -6.68 4.78 26.12
CA MET A 366 -7.48 4.35 24.97
C MET A 366 -7.19 2.89 24.61
N ASN A 367 -5.92 2.50 24.55
CA ASN A 367 -5.50 1.14 24.25
C ASN A 367 -6.09 0.13 25.26
N LYS A 368 -6.04 0.47 26.54
CA LYS A 368 -6.62 -0.34 27.61
C LYS A 368 -8.15 -0.46 27.48
N GLN A 369 -8.86 0.66 27.31
CA GLN A 369 -10.33 0.68 27.31
C GLN A 369 -10.94 0.14 26.01
N LEU A 370 -10.39 0.51 24.85
CA LEU A 370 -10.97 0.19 23.56
C LEU A 370 -10.36 -1.05 22.91
N PHE A 371 -9.08 -1.35 23.19
CA PHE A 371 -8.31 -2.34 22.45
C PHE A 371 -7.66 -3.43 23.31
N PHE A 372 -8.03 -3.53 24.57
CA PHE A 372 -7.56 -4.59 25.48
C PHE A 372 -6.04 -4.64 25.62
N GLY A 373 -5.36 -3.50 25.51
CA GLY A 373 -3.91 -3.41 25.61
C GLY A 373 -3.12 -4.00 24.44
N GLN A 374 -3.77 -4.30 23.31
CA GLN A 374 -3.16 -5.08 22.23
C GLN A 374 -2.34 -4.26 21.22
N TYR A 375 -2.49 -2.94 21.19
CA TYR A 375 -1.83 -2.09 20.22
C TYR A 375 -0.57 -1.40 20.78
N LYS A 376 0.25 -0.89 19.87
CA LYS A 376 1.42 -0.05 20.18
C LYS A 376 1.20 1.35 19.60
N ARG A 377 1.70 2.38 20.30
CA ARG A 377 1.75 3.75 19.78
C ARG A 377 2.69 3.81 18.59
N ILE A 378 2.28 4.49 17.52
CA ILE A 378 3.13 4.77 16.36
C ILE A 378 4.07 5.93 16.70
N ASN A 379 5.37 5.79 16.44
CA ASN A 379 6.39 6.81 16.66
C ASN A 379 7.16 7.19 15.38
N SER A 380 6.76 6.66 14.22
CA SER A 380 7.39 6.88 12.93
C SER A 380 6.37 6.74 11.80
N TYR A 381 6.53 7.48 10.70
CA TYR A 381 5.76 7.25 9.47
C TYR A 381 6.10 5.88 8.85
N PHE A 382 7.28 5.36 9.15
CA PHE A 382 7.78 4.05 8.70
C PHE A 382 7.82 3.02 9.85
N GLU A 383 6.89 3.14 10.80
CA GLU A 383 6.82 2.30 12.00
C GLU A 383 6.96 0.81 11.69
N GLY A 384 7.82 0.11 12.43
CA GLY A 384 8.06 -1.33 12.30
C GLY A 384 9.10 -1.72 11.25
N THR A 385 9.72 -0.76 10.57
CA THR A 385 10.75 -1.00 9.55
C THR A 385 12.10 -0.39 9.92
N GLU A 386 13.16 -0.78 9.21
CA GLU A 386 14.49 -0.16 9.35
C GLU A 386 14.55 1.31 8.88
N LEU A 387 13.51 1.75 8.18
CA LEU A 387 13.38 3.12 7.63
C LEU A 387 12.93 4.13 8.70
N ALA A 388 12.44 3.66 9.84
CA ALA A 388 11.99 4.50 10.93
C ALA A 388 13.15 5.27 11.57
N ALA A 389 12.96 6.57 11.79
CA ALA A 389 13.90 7.42 12.51
C ALA A 389 13.90 7.06 14.00
N THR A 390 15.07 6.81 14.56
CA THR A 390 15.26 6.48 15.98
C THR A 390 16.44 7.25 16.57
N GLY A 391 16.45 7.46 17.89
CA GLY A 391 17.54 8.16 18.57
C GLY A 391 17.84 9.53 17.95
N LEU A 392 19.12 9.93 17.94
CA LEU A 392 19.60 11.12 17.24
C LEU A 392 20.09 10.77 15.83
N PRO A 393 20.04 11.70 14.86
CA PRO A 393 20.56 11.45 13.51
C PRO A 393 22.09 11.26 13.55
N GLN A 394 22.59 10.30 12.78
CA GLN A 394 24.01 9.95 12.70
C GLN A 394 24.43 9.66 11.26
N GLY A 395 25.74 9.72 10.99
CA GLY A 395 26.31 9.31 9.70
C GLY A 395 25.69 10.04 8.52
N GLU A 396 25.29 9.32 7.49
CA GLU A 396 24.71 9.87 6.27
C GLU A 396 23.35 10.55 6.50
N GLU A 397 22.51 10.04 7.41
CA GLU A 397 21.26 10.69 7.82
C GLU A 397 21.51 12.13 8.31
N LEU A 398 22.51 12.32 9.18
CA LEU A 398 22.89 13.63 9.68
C LEU A 398 23.39 14.54 8.55
N GLN A 399 24.24 14.03 7.65
CA GLN A 399 24.74 14.81 6.51
C GLN A 399 23.60 15.29 5.59
N ILE A 400 22.62 14.42 5.33
CA ILE A 400 21.43 14.78 4.56
C ILE A 400 20.62 15.87 5.26
N LEU A 401 20.37 15.74 6.57
CA LEU A 401 19.65 16.74 7.36
C LEU A 401 20.35 18.10 7.42
N GLU A 402 21.69 18.11 7.46
CA GLU A 402 22.47 19.37 7.44
C GLU A 402 22.22 20.17 6.15
N THR A 403 21.87 19.54 5.03
CA THR A 403 21.54 20.24 3.78
C THR A 403 20.25 21.07 3.87
N VAL A 404 19.40 20.81 4.86
CA VAL A 404 18.12 21.49 5.09
C VAL A 404 18.03 22.14 6.47
N LYS A 405 19.14 22.25 7.20
CA LYS A 405 19.22 22.65 8.61
C LYS A 405 18.45 23.93 8.94
N ASP A 406 18.55 24.94 8.09
CA ASP A 406 17.91 26.24 8.31
C ASP A 406 16.39 26.24 8.05
N LYS A 407 15.84 25.11 7.60
CA LYS A 407 14.42 24.94 7.21
C LYS A 407 13.68 23.93 8.07
N VAL A 408 14.32 23.39 9.09
CA VAL A 408 13.74 22.35 9.97
C VAL A 408 13.84 22.76 11.44
N PRO A 409 12.97 22.24 12.32
CA PRO A 409 13.06 22.48 13.76
C PRO A 409 14.42 22.02 14.32
N PRO A 410 15.06 22.78 15.23
CA PRO A 410 16.37 22.41 15.79
C PRO A 410 16.34 21.10 16.59
N GLU A 411 15.19 20.71 17.09
CA GLU A 411 14.98 19.44 17.81
C GLU A 411 15.28 18.22 16.94
N VAL A 412 15.18 18.34 15.62
CA VAL A 412 15.59 17.31 14.64
C VAL A 412 17.02 16.80 14.94
N PHE A 413 17.91 17.69 15.39
CA PHE A 413 19.32 17.39 15.66
C PHE A 413 19.63 17.08 17.12
N THR A 414 18.79 17.52 18.04
CA THR A 414 19.15 17.60 19.46
C THR A 414 18.34 16.68 20.36
N THR A 415 17.19 16.19 19.89
CA THR A 415 16.25 15.45 20.73
C THR A 415 15.69 14.24 19.98
N PRO A 416 15.77 13.03 20.56
CA PRO A 416 15.06 11.88 20.00
C PRO A 416 13.55 12.12 20.02
N TYR A 417 12.88 11.88 18.90
CA TYR A 417 11.42 12.01 18.86
C TYR A 417 10.75 10.90 19.66
N GLN A 418 9.81 11.27 20.51
CA GLN A 418 8.93 10.37 21.24
C GLN A 418 7.57 11.04 21.44
N ASN A 419 6.48 10.26 21.28
CA ASN A 419 5.17 10.75 21.65
C ASN A 419 5.04 10.87 23.19
N PRO A 420 4.21 11.79 23.67
CA PRO A 420 3.85 11.85 25.10
C PRO A 420 3.22 10.53 25.56
N VAL A 421 3.61 10.07 26.73
CA VAL A 421 3.05 8.86 27.37
C VAL A 421 2.05 9.29 28.43
N GLY A 422 0.87 8.67 28.42
CA GLY A 422 -0.23 8.88 29.39
C GLY A 422 -0.46 7.68 30.30
N GLY A 423 -1.70 7.19 30.37
CA GLY A 423 -2.09 5.94 31.05
C GLY A 423 -2.24 6.04 32.57
N ASN A 424 -1.89 7.17 33.18
CA ASN A 424 -2.15 7.45 34.59
C ASN A 424 -2.47 8.93 34.82
N PRO A 425 -3.20 9.27 35.93
CA PRO A 425 -3.67 10.63 36.15
C PRO A 425 -2.58 11.70 36.28
N GLU A 426 -1.38 11.35 36.74
CA GLU A 426 -0.27 12.28 36.90
C GLU A 426 0.34 12.63 35.54
N ALA A 427 0.68 11.64 34.74
CA ALA A 427 1.21 11.82 33.37
C ALA A 427 0.21 12.59 32.48
N VAL A 428 -1.07 12.23 32.52
CA VAL A 428 -2.13 12.92 31.77
C VAL A 428 -2.21 14.39 32.17
N ARG A 429 -2.19 14.71 33.49
CA ARG A 429 -2.18 16.10 33.95
C ARG A 429 -0.92 16.86 33.50
N ALA A 430 0.25 16.23 33.51
CA ALA A 430 1.48 16.82 33.02
C ALA A 430 1.40 17.13 31.52
N ASN A 431 0.93 16.17 30.73
CA ASN A 431 0.73 16.32 29.27
C ASN A 431 -0.27 17.45 28.94
N LEU A 432 -1.41 17.51 29.64
CA LEU A 432 -2.40 18.58 29.42
C LEU A 432 -1.88 19.97 29.83
N ARG A 433 -1.03 20.07 30.87
CA ARG A 433 -0.36 21.35 31.21
C ARG A 433 0.60 21.78 30.11
N GLU A 434 1.40 20.86 29.56
CA GLU A 434 2.31 21.19 28.45
C GLU A 434 1.51 21.59 27.20
N ALA A 435 0.41 20.88 26.88
CA ALA A 435 -0.49 21.28 25.79
C ALA A 435 -1.04 22.70 25.97
N ALA A 436 -1.54 23.03 27.18
CA ALA A 436 -2.05 24.36 27.47
C ALA A 436 -0.96 25.47 27.37
N LYS A 437 0.27 25.17 27.81
CA LYS A 437 1.42 26.03 27.66
C LYS A 437 1.73 26.32 26.18
N LEU A 438 1.82 25.29 25.36
CA LEU A 438 2.07 25.41 23.91
C LEU A 438 0.99 26.24 23.21
N LEU A 439 -0.29 26.08 23.56
CA LEU A 439 -1.38 26.89 23.03
C LEU A 439 -1.26 28.35 23.43
N LYS A 440 -0.87 28.64 24.69
CA LYS A 440 -0.60 29.98 25.15
C LYS A 440 0.58 30.61 24.40
N GLU A 441 1.67 29.90 24.22
CA GLU A 441 2.83 30.33 23.43
C GLU A 441 2.48 30.57 21.95
N ALA A 442 1.49 29.83 21.41
CA ALA A 442 0.93 30.05 20.07
C ALA A 442 -0.03 31.26 19.99
N GLY A 443 -0.25 31.99 21.10
CA GLY A 443 -1.06 33.19 21.12
C GLY A 443 -2.53 32.99 21.48
N PHE A 444 -2.92 31.83 22.00
CA PHE A 444 -4.27 31.56 22.48
C PHE A 444 -4.41 31.86 23.98
N GLU A 445 -5.53 32.43 24.35
CA GLU A 445 -5.88 32.72 25.75
C GLU A 445 -7.22 32.06 26.10
N VAL A 446 -7.38 31.69 27.38
CA VAL A 446 -8.66 31.18 27.88
C VAL A 446 -9.57 32.34 28.25
N ARG A 447 -10.73 32.47 27.59
CA ARG A 447 -11.82 33.38 27.93
C ARG A 447 -13.13 32.58 28.00
N ASP A 448 -13.85 32.70 29.09
CA ASP A 448 -15.10 31.99 29.32
C ASP A 448 -15.00 30.46 29.04
N HIS A 449 -13.96 29.84 29.58
CA HIS A 449 -13.65 28.40 29.38
C HIS A 449 -13.35 27.97 27.92
N LYS A 450 -13.11 28.90 27.00
CA LYS A 450 -12.76 28.63 25.62
C LYS A 450 -11.42 29.25 25.27
N LEU A 451 -10.66 28.58 24.42
CA LEU A 451 -9.45 29.15 23.84
C LEU A 451 -9.83 30.10 22.70
N VAL A 452 -9.34 31.33 22.78
CA VAL A 452 -9.51 32.33 21.74
C VAL A 452 -8.17 32.88 21.29
N ASP A 453 -8.05 33.22 20.01
CA ASP A 453 -6.89 33.94 19.48
C ASP A 453 -6.93 35.42 19.82
N ALA A 454 -5.92 36.19 19.39
CA ALA A 454 -5.84 37.62 19.62
C ALA A 454 -7.03 38.42 19.05
N SER A 455 -7.73 37.89 18.03
CA SER A 455 -8.93 38.48 17.45
C SER A 455 -10.22 38.15 18.23
N GLY A 456 -10.14 37.25 19.22
CA GLY A 456 -11.29 36.73 19.96
C GLY A 456 -12.00 35.55 19.29
N LYS A 457 -11.44 35.02 18.20
CA LYS A 457 -11.98 33.84 17.53
C LYS A 457 -11.67 32.58 18.33
N VAL A 458 -12.71 31.75 18.58
CA VAL A 458 -12.59 30.49 19.33
C VAL A 458 -11.82 29.47 18.51
N LEU A 459 -10.87 28.77 19.13
CA LEU A 459 -10.22 27.62 18.53
C LEU A 459 -11.21 26.44 18.49
N THR A 460 -11.64 26.08 17.31
CA THR A 460 -12.59 24.99 17.04
C THR A 460 -11.95 23.87 16.24
N VAL A 461 -12.37 22.63 16.50
CA VAL A 461 -11.96 21.43 15.75
C VAL A 461 -13.18 20.56 15.50
N GLU A 462 -13.51 20.33 14.24
CA GLU A 462 -14.44 19.27 13.83
C GLU A 462 -13.62 18.03 13.45
N ILE A 463 -13.83 16.92 14.16
CA ILE A 463 -13.28 15.61 13.77
C ILE A 463 -14.29 14.93 12.87
N LEU A 464 -13.99 14.84 11.57
CA LEU A 464 -14.85 14.23 10.56
C LEU A 464 -14.53 12.75 10.43
N VAL A 465 -15.55 11.89 10.52
CA VAL A 465 -15.44 10.42 10.44
C VAL A 465 -16.57 9.84 9.61
N GLN A 466 -16.41 8.59 9.13
CA GLN A 466 -17.38 7.93 8.24
C GLN A 466 -17.91 6.59 8.80
N ASP A 467 -17.32 6.06 9.87
CA ASP A 467 -17.66 4.75 10.39
C ASP A 467 -17.69 4.72 11.94
N PRO A 468 -18.45 3.78 12.56
CA PRO A 468 -18.59 3.72 14.01
C PRO A 468 -17.28 3.43 14.77
N SER A 469 -16.30 2.78 14.14
CA SER A 469 -15.01 2.50 14.79
C SER A 469 -14.18 3.77 14.93
N SER A 470 -14.09 4.56 13.85
CA SER A 470 -13.45 5.87 13.83
C SER A 470 -14.15 6.86 14.76
N GLU A 471 -15.50 6.86 14.78
CA GLU A 471 -16.29 7.69 15.71
C GLU A 471 -15.94 7.39 17.17
N ARG A 472 -15.87 6.12 17.54
CA ARG A 472 -15.52 5.72 18.93
C ARG A 472 -14.12 6.20 19.32
N ILE A 473 -13.14 6.16 18.42
CA ILE A 473 -11.79 6.66 18.64
C ILE A 473 -11.81 8.19 18.81
N ALA A 474 -12.54 8.91 17.95
CA ALA A 474 -12.69 10.36 18.00
C ALA A 474 -13.40 10.82 19.30
N LEU A 475 -14.47 10.12 19.70
CA LEU A 475 -15.20 10.40 20.95
C LEU A 475 -14.36 10.14 22.19
N PHE A 476 -13.41 9.21 22.16
CA PHE A 476 -12.45 9.03 23.25
C PHE A 476 -11.48 10.21 23.36
N TYR A 477 -11.04 10.77 22.24
CA TYR A 477 -10.06 11.86 22.20
C TYR A 477 -10.67 13.24 22.52
N LYS A 478 -11.92 13.47 22.11
CA LYS A 478 -12.65 14.75 22.26
C LYS A 478 -12.57 15.34 23.67
N PRO A 479 -12.86 14.63 24.78
CA PRO A 479 -12.81 15.19 26.13
C PRO A 479 -11.43 15.75 26.50
N SER A 480 -10.35 15.18 26.00
CA SER A 480 -8.98 15.65 26.27
C SER A 480 -8.70 16.98 25.57
N LEU A 481 -9.19 17.17 24.35
CA LEU A 481 -9.12 18.45 23.64
C LEU A 481 -9.96 19.53 24.35
N GLU A 482 -11.16 19.18 24.82
CA GLU A 482 -12.01 20.12 25.56
C GLU A 482 -11.39 20.54 26.91
N ARG A 483 -10.67 19.64 27.57
CA ARG A 483 -9.94 19.96 28.83
C ARG A 483 -8.84 21.00 28.66
N ILE A 484 -8.28 21.14 27.47
CA ILE A 484 -7.31 22.19 27.14
C ILE A 484 -7.99 23.42 26.51
N GLY A 485 -9.32 23.48 26.49
CA GLY A 485 -10.11 24.64 26.06
C GLY A 485 -10.46 24.65 24.56
N VAL A 486 -10.13 23.60 23.79
CA VAL A 486 -10.47 23.51 22.37
C VAL A 486 -11.94 23.12 22.22
N ASN A 487 -12.72 23.92 21.50
CA ASN A 487 -14.11 23.60 21.21
C ASN A 487 -14.18 22.48 20.14
N THR A 488 -14.48 21.26 20.59
CA THR A 488 -14.34 20.06 19.74
C THR A 488 -15.69 19.43 19.45
N SER A 489 -15.94 19.11 18.19
CA SER A 489 -17.08 18.31 17.73
C SER A 489 -16.63 17.07 16.97
N VAL A 490 -17.44 16.00 17.02
CA VAL A 490 -17.27 14.81 16.18
C VAL A 490 -18.46 14.75 15.25
N ARG A 491 -18.18 14.61 13.96
CA ARG A 491 -19.22 14.55 12.92
C ARG A 491 -19.07 13.28 12.10
N THR A 492 -20.03 12.40 12.23
CA THR A 492 -20.16 11.20 11.40
C THR A 492 -21.03 11.51 10.20
N VAL A 493 -20.53 11.15 9.00
CA VAL A 493 -21.23 11.34 7.73
C VAL A 493 -21.19 10.04 6.92
N ASP A 494 -22.04 9.92 5.89
CA ASP A 494 -21.99 8.80 4.96
C ASP A 494 -20.72 8.83 4.07
N ASP A 495 -20.41 7.68 3.46
CA ASP A 495 -19.20 7.53 2.65
C ASP A 495 -19.11 8.54 1.50
N ALA A 496 -20.22 8.84 0.83
CA ALA A 496 -20.22 9.76 -0.30
C ALA A 496 -19.91 11.20 0.14
N GLN A 497 -20.50 11.63 1.25
CA GLN A 497 -20.23 12.95 1.85
C GLN A 497 -18.80 13.01 2.37
N TYR A 498 -18.31 11.95 3.05
CA TYR A 498 -16.94 11.87 3.52
C TYR A 498 -15.95 12.02 2.37
N GLN A 499 -16.10 11.23 1.30
CA GLN A 499 -15.21 11.29 0.14
C GLN A 499 -15.24 12.64 -0.58
N ASN A 500 -16.39 13.29 -0.66
CA ASN A 500 -16.51 14.63 -1.25
C ASN A 500 -15.76 15.68 -0.43
N ARG A 501 -15.91 15.66 0.91
CA ARG A 501 -15.21 16.57 1.82
C ARG A 501 -13.70 16.27 1.86
N LEU A 502 -13.30 15.01 1.88
CA LEU A 502 -11.90 14.61 1.79
C LEU A 502 -11.24 15.12 0.50
N ARG A 503 -11.90 14.90 -0.64
CA ARG A 503 -11.38 15.32 -1.96
C ARG A 503 -11.21 16.84 -2.07
N SER A 504 -12.09 17.62 -1.46
CA SER A 504 -12.04 19.09 -1.44
C SER A 504 -11.24 19.66 -0.27
N PHE A 505 -10.66 18.80 0.60
CA PHE A 505 -9.99 19.18 1.84
C PHE A 505 -10.85 20.02 2.80
N ASP A 506 -12.18 19.80 2.76
CA ASP A 506 -13.13 20.49 3.63
C ASP A 506 -13.31 19.75 4.96
N PHE A 507 -12.29 19.80 5.81
CA PHE A 507 -12.29 19.24 7.15
C PHE A 507 -11.25 20.00 8.02
N ASP A 508 -11.40 19.90 9.33
CA ASP A 508 -10.40 20.35 10.30
C ASP A 508 -9.48 19.20 10.70
N MET A 509 -10.06 18.08 11.08
CA MET A 509 -9.35 16.87 11.50
C MET A 509 -10.06 15.62 10.96
N ILE A 510 -9.30 14.64 10.49
CA ILE A 510 -9.78 13.31 10.05
C ILE A 510 -8.91 12.23 10.66
N ILE A 511 -9.32 10.96 10.53
CA ILE A 511 -8.43 9.81 10.71
C ILE A 511 -8.01 9.34 9.31
N ASP A 512 -6.70 9.29 9.05
CA ASP A 512 -6.14 8.81 7.80
C ASP A 512 -4.95 7.90 8.03
N GLN A 513 -4.54 7.18 6.99
CA GLN A 513 -3.42 6.26 7.05
C GLN A 513 -2.59 6.26 5.77
N TRP A 514 -1.29 6.13 5.92
CA TRP A 514 -0.34 5.88 4.85
C TRP A 514 0.38 4.56 5.10
N GLY A 515 0.32 3.68 4.11
CA GLY A 515 1.13 2.46 4.09
C GLY A 515 2.44 2.75 3.37
N GLU A 516 3.56 2.40 4.00
CA GLU A 516 4.89 2.64 3.48
C GLU A 516 5.55 1.32 3.09
N SER A 517 6.08 1.26 1.89
CA SER A 517 6.86 0.11 1.44
C SER A 517 8.23 0.07 2.11
N LEU A 518 8.93 -1.07 1.99
CA LEU A 518 10.32 -1.16 2.43
C LEU A 518 11.30 -0.43 1.49
N SER A 519 10.80 0.07 0.38
CA SER A 519 11.59 0.81 -0.62
C SER A 519 10.77 2.00 -1.11
N PRO A 520 10.60 3.03 -0.25
CA PRO A 520 9.86 4.24 -0.61
C PRO A 520 10.50 4.97 -1.78
N GLY A 521 9.67 5.60 -2.61
CA GLY A 521 10.09 6.26 -3.82
C GLY A 521 9.13 7.35 -4.28
N ASN A 522 8.58 7.23 -5.49
CA ASN A 522 7.77 8.27 -6.13
C ASN A 522 6.47 8.60 -5.39
N GLU A 523 5.90 7.65 -4.63
CA GLU A 523 4.69 7.88 -3.82
C GLU A 523 4.90 8.93 -2.73
N GLN A 524 6.15 9.17 -2.30
CA GLN A 524 6.46 10.19 -1.31
C GLN A 524 6.10 11.61 -1.79
N ARG A 525 6.18 11.86 -3.11
CA ARG A 525 5.70 13.12 -3.71
C ARG A 525 4.18 13.26 -3.58
N GLU A 526 3.44 12.16 -3.71
CA GLU A 526 1.98 12.17 -3.58
C GLU A 526 1.53 12.36 -2.13
N PHE A 527 2.28 11.80 -1.16
CA PHE A 527 1.92 11.84 0.25
C PHE A 527 2.31 13.17 0.92
N TRP A 528 3.51 13.68 0.64
CA TRP A 528 4.12 14.77 1.40
C TRP A 528 4.55 15.97 0.54
N GLY A 529 4.58 15.85 -0.78
CA GLY A 529 5.10 16.87 -1.68
C GLY A 529 4.24 18.13 -1.73
N SER A 530 4.88 19.30 -1.75
CA SER A 530 4.19 20.59 -1.83
C SER A 530 3.31 20.76 -3.06
N GLN A 531 3.69 20.13 -4.18
CA GLN A 531 2.93 20.21 -5.44
C GLN A 531 1.56 19.53 -5.37
N THR A 532 1.36 18.59 -4.45
CA THR A 532 0.08 17.87 -4.29
C THR A 532 -0.79 18.46 -3.20
N ALA A 533 -0.27 19.43 -2.44
CA ALA A 533 -0.95 19.97 -1.26
C ALA A 533 -2.34 20.57 -1.56
N ASP A 534 -2.55 21.18 -2.72
CA ASP A 534 -3.83 21.82 -3.08
C ASP A 534 -4.53 21.11 -4.26
N VAL A 535 -4.04 19.94 -4.67
CA VAL A 535 -4.65 19.17 -5.77
C VAL A 535 -5.82 18.36 -5.23
N PRO A 536 -7.06 18.64 -5.64
CA PRO A 536 -8.23 17.93 -5.15
C PRO A 536 -8.12 16.41 -5.34
N GLY A 537 -8.33 15.67 -4.26
CA GLY A 537 -8.22 14.21 -4.25
C GLY A 537 -6.79 13.65 -4.15
N ALA A 538 -5.78 14.50 -4.00
CA ALA A 538 -4.41 14.05 -3.72
C ALA A 538 -4.28 13.46 -2.30
N ARG A 539 -3.27 12.60 -2.13
CA ARG A 539 -2.98 11.91 -0.87
C ARG A 539 -2.27 12.78 0.18
N ASN A 540 -1.85 14.01 -0.16
CA ASN A 540 -1.35 14.99 0.80
C ASN A 540 -2.53 15.62 1.56
N THR A 541 -3.25 14.82 2.34
CA THR A 541 -4.43 15.23 3.11
C THR A 541 -4.09 16.23 4.20
N ILE A 542 -2.87 16.22 4.70
CA ILE A 542 -2.33 17.17 5.68
C ILE A 542 -2.25 18.60 5.10
N GLY A 543 -1.88 18.74 3.82
CA GLY A 543 -1.61 20.02 3.18
C GLY A 543 -0.17 20.50 3.39
N ILE A 544 0.79 19.58 3.43
CA ILE A 544 2.21 19.91 3.61
C ILE A 544 2.71 20.76 2.44
N LYS A 545 3.27 21.92 2.76
CA LYS A 545 4.03 22.81 1.88
C LYS A 545 5.33 23.17 2.58
N ASN A 546 6.34 22.33 2.44
CA ASN A 546 7.59 22.46 3.17
C ASN A 546 8.79 22.17 2.25
N PRO A 547 9.60 23.18 1.91
CA PRO A 547 10.76 23.00 1.02
C PRO A 547 11.82 22.02 1.54
N ALA A 548 11.91 21.80 2.85
CA ALA A 548 12.80 20.79 3.41
C ALA A 548 12.27 19.38 3.11
N VAL A 549 10.96 19.17 3.27
CA VAL A 549 10.29 17.91 2.93
C VAL A 549 10.47 17.62 1.44
N ASP A 550 10.22 18.60 0.56
CA ASP A 550 10.40 18.44 -0.88
C ASP A 550 11.84 18.03 -1.24
N ALA A 551 12.84 18.68 -0.63
CA ALA A 551 14.24 18.35 -0.87
C ALA A 551 14.61 16.92 -0.37
N LEU A 552 14.05 16.48 0.76
CA LEU A 552 14.28 15.15 1.31
C LEU A 552 13.59 14.06 0.49
N ILE A 553 12.41 14.32 -0.06
CA ILE A 553 11.71 13.41 -0.98
C ILE A 553 12.61 13.10 -2.20
N GLU A 554 13.26 14.12 -2.79
CA GLU A 554 14.19 13.89 -3.90
C GLU A 554 15.39 13.03 -3.49
N LYS A 555 15.89 13.17 -2.25
CA LYS A 555 16.95 12.29 -1.73
C LYS A 555 16.48 10.84 -1.59
N VAL A 556 15.24 10.60 -1.19
CA VAL A 556 14.64 9.26 -1.12
C VAL A 556 14.53 8.65 -2.52
N ILE A 557 13.92 9.36 -3.47
CA ILE A 557 13.65 8.85 -4.84
C ILE A 557 14.94 8.51 -5.58
N PHE A 558 15.97 9.38 -5.46
CA PHE A 558 17.23 9.25 -6.18
C PHE A 558 18.38 8.68 -5.32
N ALA A 559 18.09 8.00 -4.22
CA ALA A 559 19.10 7.29 -3.44
C ALA A 559 19.82 6.25 -4.31
N LYS A 560 21.13 6.14 -4.18
CA LYS A 560 21.95 5.31 -5.08
C LYS A 560 22.07 3.85 -4.62
N ASP A 561 21.89 3.63 -3.32
CA ASP A 561 21.99 2.32 -2.70
C ASP A 561 21.03 2.21 -1.50
N ARG A 562 20.97 1.04 -0.88
CA ARG A 562 20.08 0.78 0.26
C ARG A 562 20.41 1.64 1.47
N ALA A 563 21.69 1.84 1.75
CA ALA A 563 22.12 2.65 2.90
C ALA A 563 21.69 4.10 2.75
N GLY A 564 21.90 4.68 1.57
CA GLY A 564 21.44 6.03 1.22
C GLY A 564 19.92 6.17 1.25
N LEU A 565 19.17 5.14 0.79
CA LEU A 565 17.70 5.14 0.90
C LEU A 565 17.26 5.15 2.37
N VAL A 566 17.85 4.29 3.21
CA VAL A 566 17.54 4.25 4.65
C VAL A 566 17.85 5.59 5.30
N ALA A 567 19.02 6.17 5.02
CA ALA A 567 19.44 7.46 5.56
C ALA A 567 18.50 8.60 5.13
N ALA A 568 18.17 8.69 3.84
CA ALA A 568 17.28 9.71 3.31
C ALA A 568 15.85 9.58 3.88
N THR A 569 15.35 8.34 4.00
CA THR A 569 14.00 8.08 4.54
C THR A 569 13.92 8.43 6.02
N ARG A 570 14.94 8.07 6.82
CA ARG A 570 15.02 8.47 8.24
C ARG A 570 15.07 10.00 8.40
N ALA A 571 15.80 10.69 7.54
CA ALA A 571 15.85 12.15 7.54
C ALA A 571 14.45 12.73 7.23
N LEU A 572 13.75 12.21 6.23
CA LEU A 572 12.38 12.62 5.90
C LEU A 572 11.41 12.35 7.05
N ASP A 573 11.41 11.13 7.60
CA ASP A 573 10.58 10.72 8.73
C ASP A 573 10.75 11.65 9.93
N ARG A 574 11.99 11.93 10.30
CA ARG A 574 12.33 12.82 11.41
C ARG A 574 11.79 14.23 11.23
N VAL A 575 11.90 14.78 10.02
CA VAL A 575 11.38 16.13 9.72
C VAL A 575 9.86 16.13 9.73
N LEU A 576 9.20 15.10 9.21
CA LEU A 576 7.74 14.97 9.27
C LEU A 576 7.26 14.89 10.73
N LEU A 577 7.90 14.10 11.57
CA LEU A 577 7.57 13.93 12.99
C LEU A 577 7.71 15.23 13.78
N TRP A 578 8.83 15.95 13.65
CA TRP A 578 9.09 17.19 14.40
C TRP A 578 8.29 18.41 13.91
N ASN A 579 7.58 18.28 12.78
CA ASN A 579 6.58 19.27 12.35
C ASN A 579 5.18 19.01 12.93
N PHE A 580 4.96 17.90 13.63
CA PHE A 580 3.69 17.53 14.26
C PHE A 580 2.49 17.64 13.32
N TYR A 581 2.66 17.22 12.07
CA TYR A 581 1.58 17.28 11.08
C TYR A 581 0.38 16.40 11.44
N VAL A 582 0.61 15.39 12.26
CA VAL A 582 -0.38 14.41 12.70
C VAL A 582 -0.27 14.15 14.20
N VAL A 583 -1.35 13.62 14.78
CA VAL A 583 -1.32 12.97 16.09
C VAL A 583 -1.28 11.46 15.86
N PRO A 584 -0.10 10.82 15.95
CA PRO A 584 0.05 9.39 15.67
C PRO A 584 -0.86 8.56 16.56
N GLN A 585 -1.53 7.57 15.99
CA GLN A 585 -2.40 6.67 16.71
C GLN A 585 -1.67 5.37 17.07
N PHE A 586 -2.03 4.26 16.48
CA PHE A 586 -1.56 2.94 16.91
C PHE A 586 -1.40 1.99 15.73
N THR A 587 -0.58 0.97 15.95
CA THR A 587 -0.42 -0.15 15.04
C THR A 587 -0.48 -1.48 15.79
N TYR A 588 -0.78 -2.54 15.06
CA TYR A 588 -0.61 -3.91 15.50
C TYR A 588 0.40 -4.58 14.56
N PRO A 589 1.55 -5.06 15.07
CA PRO A 589 2.64 -5.52 14.21
C PRO A 589 2.45 -6.96 13.71
N PHE A 590 1.25 -7.53 13.84
CA PHE A 590 0.93 -8.89 13.41
C PHE A 590 -0.37 -8.94 12.62
N SER A 591 -0.49 -9.91 11.72
CA SER A 591 -1.76 -10.34 11.16
C SER A 591 -2.30 -11.49 12.01
N ARG A 592 -3.54 -11.37 12.50
CA ARG A 592 -4.19 -12.38 13.34
C ARG A 592 -5.02 -13.31 12.49
N TYR A 593 -4.79 -14.59 12.65
CA TYR A 593 -5.59 -15.62 12.00
C TYR A 593 -6.05 -16.67 13.03
N ALA A 594 -7.29 -17.10 12.90
CA ALA A 594 -7.72 -18.37 13.47
C ALA A 594 -7.97 -19.34 12.32
N ARG A 595 -7.57 -20.59 12.50
CA ARG A 595 -7.76 -21.65 11.51
C ARG A 595 -8.09 -22.99 12.14
N TRP A 596 -8.84 -23.78 11.42
CA TRP A 596 -8.98 -25.19 11.72
C TRP A 596 -7.65 -25.91 11.40
N ASP A 597 -7.17 -26.78 12.31
CA ASP A 597 -5.82 -27.39 12.19
C ASP A 597 -5.78 -28.54 11.19
N ARG A 598 -6.03 -28.22 9.90
CA ARG A 598 -6.01 -29.12 8.74
C ARG A 598 -4.92 -28.80 7.76
N PHE A 599 -4.04 -27.87 8.09
CA PHE A 599 -3.11 -27.28 7.13
C PHE A 599 -1.74 -27.13 7.73
N SER A 600 -0.75 -27.20 6.84
CA SER A 600 0.66 -26.96 7.17
C SER A 600 1.27 -26.00 6.17
N HIS A 601 2.39 -25.42 6.51
CA HIS A 601 3.24 -24.57 5.68
C HIS A 601 4.71 -24.86 5.96
N ALA A 602 5.61 -24.41 5.09
CA ALA A 602 7.05 -24.49 5.35
C ALA A 602 7.45 -23.57 6.53
N GLU A 603 8.46 -23.99 7.28
CA GLU A 603 9.04 -23.23 8.36
C GLU A 603 10.55 -22.96 8.07
N PRO A 604 11.01 -21.72 8.28
CA PRO A 604 10.23 -20.53 8.60
C PRO A 604 9.43 -20.00 7.39
N LEU A 605 8.34 -19.28 7.66
CA LEU A 605 7.69 -18.46 6.64
C LEU A 605 8.63 -17.34 6.16
N PRO A 606 8.47 -16.86 4.93
CA PRO A 606 9.33 -15.80 4.40
C PRO A 606 9.20 -14.51 5.19
N LYS A 607 10.31 -13.84 5.43
CA LYS A 607 10.42 -12.65 6.30
C LYS A 607 9.41 -11.55 5.96
N TYR A 608 9.12 -11.36 4.66
CA TYR A 608 8.23 -10.31 4.14
C TYR A 608 6.94 -10.87 3.54
N GLY A 609 6.63 -12.16 3.77
CA GLY A 609 5.49 -12.86 3.18
C GLY A 609 4.27 -12.96 4.10
N ARG A 610 4.31 -12.39 5.29
CA ARG A 610 3.24 -12.52 6.30
C ARG A 610 2.86 -13.99 6.55
N SER A 611 1.55 -14.32 6.45
CA SER A 611 1.07 -15.70 6.59
C SER A 611 1.35 -16.60 5.41
N GLY A 612 1.70 -16.07 4.23
CA GLY A 612 1.86 -16.84 2.99
C GLY A 612 0.59 -17.52 2.47
N LEU A 613 -0.59 -17.19 3.03
CA LEU A 613 -1.87 -17.75 2.60
C LEU A 613 -2.34 -17.18 1.25
N PRO A 614 -2.94 -18.02 0.39
CA PRO A 614 -3.05 -19.51 0.47
C PRO A 614 -1.87 -20.21 -0.20
N THR A 615 -0.94 -19.48 -0.84
CA THR A 615 0.00 -20.03 -1.83
C THR A 615 1.07 -20.93 -1.25
N LEU A 616 1.55 -20.65 -0.01
CA LEU A 616 2.62 -21.40 0.65
C LEU A 616 2.10 -22.56 1.52
N TRP A 617 0.78 -22.70 1.65
CA TRP A 617 0.15 -23.69 2.51
C TRP A 617 -0.30 -24.93 1.72
N TRP A 618 -0.49 -26.05 2.42
CA TRP A 618 -1.06 -27.27 1.88
C TRP A 618 -2.04 -27.94 2.85
N TYR A 619 -2.90 -28.79 2.32
CA TYR A 619 -3.77 -29.63 3.12
C TYR A 619 -2.96 -30.75 3.76
N ASP A 620 -3.02 -30.86 5.09
CA ASP A 620 -2.32 -31.85 5.91
C ASP A 620 -3.32 -32.93 6.33
N ALA A 621 -3.23 -34.08 5.68
CA ALA A 621 -4.17 -35.18 5.90
C ALA A 621 -4.08 -35.77 7.32
N GLU A 622 -2.89 -35.76 7.94
CA GLU A 622 -2.69 -36.27 9.30
C GLU A 622 -3.32 -35.32 10.33
N LYS A 623 -3.10 -34.02 10.19
CA LYS A 623 -3.75 -33.01 11.03
C LYS A 623 -5.26 -33.06 10.86
N ALA A 624 -5.75 -33.14 9.64
CA ALA A 624 -7.18 -33.23 9.36
C ALA A 624 -7.83 -34.48 9.99
N ALA A 625 -7.14 -35.62 9.95
CA ALA A 625 -7.61 -36.85 10.59
C ALA A 625 -7.70 -36.74 12.12
N ARG A 626 -6.78 -36.02 12.77
CA ARG A 626 -6.78 -35.80 14.23
C ARG A 626 -7.95 -34.98 14.72
N ILE A 627 -8.38 -33.98 13.97
CA ILE A 627 -9.48 -33.10 14.40
C ILE A 627 -10.87 -33.57 13.96
N GLY A 628 -10.95 -34.71 13.27
CA GLY A 628 -12.19 -35.31 12.82
C GLY A 628 -12.66 -34.85 11.44
N LYS A 629 -13.58 -35.63 10.85
CA LYS A 629 -14.17 -35.30 9.54
C LYS A 629 -14.96 -34.00 9.62
N ARG A 630 -14.92 -33.24 8.52
CA ARG A 630 -15.87 -32.16 8.28
C ARG A 630 -17.30 -32.67 8.43
N SER A 631 -18.07 -32.08 9.34
CA SER A 631 -19.50 -32.36 9.48
C SER A 631 -20.28 -31.83 8.28
#